data_23bf1551f39b80539f347895c8acc967
#
_entry.id   23bf1551f39b80539f347895c8acc967
#
_cell.length_a   1.000
_cell.length_b   1.000
_cell.length_c   1.000
_cell.angle_alpha   90.00
_cell.angle_beta   90.00
_cell.angle_gamma   90.00
#
_symmetry.space_group_name_H-M   'P 1'
#
loop_
_entity.id
_entity.type
_entity.pdbx_description
1 polymer ?
#
loop_
_entity_poly.entity_id
_entity_poly.type
_entity_poly.pdbx_seq_one_letter_code
_entity_poly.pdbx_strand_id
1 'polypeptide(L)'
;MRRRLPLFAAVALLAAWPAAAQPILTHLADGNDWKRSSIEQQRAYLAGVSNMISVGAAWDAKNLPGSEQTFSRTAQRGLKHTDLEEAVRVVDGWYRANPTQLNKPILSVVWREIAKPQFPPAK
;
A
#
# COMPACT_ATOMS: atom_id res chain seq x y z
N MET A 1 11.45 -47.62 53.10
CA MET A 1 11.04 -47.75 51.65
C MET A 1 10.69 -46.40 51.09
N ARG A 2 11.54 -45.82 50.28
CA ARG A 2 11.28 -44.53 49.63
C ARG A 2 10.76 -44.82 48.22
N ARG A 3 9.47 -44.59 47.98
CA ARG A 3 8.84 -44.66 46.65
C ARG A 3 9.25 -43.41 45.87
N ARG A 4 10.03 -43.58 44.81
CA ARG A 4 10.32 -42.53 43.83
C ARG A 4 9.15 -42.47 42.83
N LEU A 5 8.44 -41.33 42.80
CA LEU A 5 7.45 -41.03 41.77
C LEU A 5 8.17 -40.57 40.49
N PRO A 6 7.82 -41.10 39.30
CA PRO A 6 8.38 -40.57 38.07
C PRO A 6 7.71 -39.24 37.72
N LEU A 7 8.49 -38.17 37.49
CA LEU A 7 8.04 -36.95 36.87
C LEU A 7 7.76 -37.25 35.41
N PHE A 8 6.48 -37.27 35.02
CA PHE A 8 6.10 -37.19 33.61
C PHE A 8 6.24 -35.73 33.17
N ALA A 9 7.29 -35.41 32.41
CA ALA A 9 7.39 -34.15 31.69
C ALA A 9 6.42 -34.20 30.51
N ALA A 10 5.31 -33.48 30.62
CA ALA A 10 4.40 -33.27 29.49
C ALA A 10 5.05 -32.27 28.53
N VAL A 11 5.60 -32.81 27.43
CA VAL A 11 6.02 -31.97 26.29
C VAL A 11 4.76 -31.51 25.55
N ALA A 12 4.36 -30.25 25.79
CA ALA A 12 3.33 -29.61 25.00
C ALA A 12 3.89 -29.29 23.60
N LEU A 13 3.58 -30.12 22.63
CA LEU A 13 3.77 -29.82 21.21
C LEU A 13 2.80 -28.70 20.83
N LEU A 14 3.29 -27.47 20.81
CA LEU A 14 2.62 -26.36 20.15
C LEU A 14 2.64 -26.64 18.65
N ALA A 15 1.56 -27.21 18.14
CA ALA A 15 1.32 -27.31 16.71
C ALA A 15 1.15 -25.88 16.17
N ALA A 16 2.23 -25.32 15.59
CA ALA A 16 2.15 -24.10 14.79
C ALA A 16 1.31 -24.42 13.56
N TRP A 17 0.05 -23.99 13.55
CA TRP A 17 -0.76 -24.04 12.33
C TRP A 17 -0.11 -23.11 11.31
N PRO A 18 0.16 -23.60 10.07
CA PRO A 18 0.65 -22.72 9.03
C PRO A 18 -0.38 -21.63 8.80
N ALA A 19 0.02 -20.37 9.01
CA ALA A 19 -0.82 -19.23 8.61
C ALA A 19 -1.08 -19.36 7.11
N ALA A 20 -2.34 -19.47 6.70
CA ALA A 20 -2.71 -19.54 5.29
C ALA A 20 -2.20 -18.28 4.60
N ALA A 21 -1.40 -18.45 3.52
CA ALA A 21 -0.92 -17.32 2.73
C ALA A 21 -2.10 -16.56 2.14
N GLN A 22 -2.17 -15.25 2.39
CA GLN A 22 -3.21 -14.39 1.83
C GLN A 22 -2.86 -14.05 0.37
N PRO A 23 -3.82 -14.15 -0.57
CA PRO A 23 -3.60 -13.67 -1.92
C PRO A 23 -3.27 -12.18 -1.94
N ILE A 24 -2.23 -11.77 -2.67
CA ILE A 24 -1.74 -10.40 -2.72
C ILE A 24 -2.78 -9.36 -3.20
N LEU A 25 -3.78 -9.80 -3.97
CA LEU A 25 -4.78 -8.92 -4.59
C LEU A 25 -6.12 -8.85 -3.83
N THR A 26 -6.24 -9.44 -2.64
CA THR A 26 -7.51 -9.49 -1.89
C THR A 26 -7.80 -8.27 -1.04
N HIS A 27 -6.80 -7.43 -0.76
CA HIS A 27 -6.96 -6.28 0.11
C HIS A 27 -6.24 -5.05 -0.47
N LEU A 28 -6.98 -3.96 -0.63
CA LEU A 28 -6.40 -2.66 -0.89
C LEU A 28 -6.12 -1.99 0.45
N ALA A 29 -4.85 -1.67 0.72
CA ALA A 29 -4.46 -0.96 1.93
C ALA A 29 -5.23 0.36 2.05
N ASP A 30 -5.74 0.62 3.24
CA ASP A 30 -6.58 1.77 3.57
C ASP A 30 -6.00 2.65 4.69
N GLY A 31 -6.77 3.60 5.17
CA GLY A 31 -6.36 4.51 6.23
C GLY A 31 -6.10 3.82 7.57
N ASN A 32 -6.74 2.68 7.86
CA ASN A 32 -6.44 1.90 9.05
C ASN A 32 -5.07 1.27 8.95
N ASP A 33 -4.71 0.75 7.78
CA ASP A 33 -3.37 0.21 7.51
C ASP A 33 -2.33 1.33 7.59
N TRP A 34 -2.62 2.49 6.99
CA TRP A 34 -1.75 3.66 7.03
C TRP A 34 -1.42 4.10 8.45
N LYS A 35 -2.42 4.21 9.31
CA LYS A 35 -2.24 4.64 10.70
C LYS A 35 -1.48 3.64 11.57
N ARG A 36 -1.54 2.35 11.24
CA ARG A 36 -0.79 1.30 11.95
C ARG A 36 0.64 1.14 11.43
N SER A 37 0.94 1.71 10.28
CA SER A 37 2.25 1.59 9.64
C SER A 37 3.26 2.57 10.22
N SER A 38 4.52 2.16 10.32
CA SER A 38 5.63 3.07 10.60
C SER A 38 5.85 4.02 9.41
N ILE A 39 6.57 5.11 9.64
CA ILE A 39 6.92 6.05 8.57
C ILE A 39 7.71 5.36 7.44
N GLU A 40 8.60 4.43 7.78
CA GLU A 40 9.36 3.64 6.81
C GLU A 40 8.46 2.74 5.96
N GLN A 41 7.45 2.14 6.58
CA GLN A 41 6.45 1.32 5.87
C GLN A 41 5.58 2.17 4.94
N GLN A 42 5.18 3.35 5.38
CA GLN A 42 4.42 4.31 4.57
C GLN A 42 5.22 4.75 3.34
N ARG A 43 6.51 5.09 3.53
CA ARG A 43 7.44 5.42 2.44
C ARG A 43 7.61 4.25 1.47
N ALA A 44 7.84 3.05 1.99
CA ALA A 44 8.02 1.85 1.18
C ALA A 44 6.77 1.54 0.34
N TYR A 45 5.58 1.69 0.92
CA TYR A 45 4.32 1.50 0.21
C TYR A 45 4.19 2.47 -0.97
N LEU A 46 4.38 3.76 -0.75
CA LEU A 46 4.26 4.78 -1.80
C LEU A 46 5.37 4.66 -2.86
N ALA A 47 6.58 4.27 -2.47
CA ALA A 47 7.66 3.96 -3.41
C ALA A 47 7.29 2.77 -4.29
N GLY A 48 6.72 1.72 -3.72
CA GLY A 48 6.23 0.55 -4.48
C GLY A 48 5.13 0.92 -5.47
N VAL A 49 4.19 1.77 -5.06
CA VAL A 49 3.14 2.31 -5.94
C VAL A 49 3.74 3.07 -7.12
N SER A 50 4.68 3.97 -6.86
CA SER A 50 5.39 4.75 -7.89
C SER A 50 6.16 3.85 -8.87
N ASN A 51 6.85 2.83 -8.35
CA ASN A 51 7.58 1.85 -9.16
C ASN A 51 6.64 1.07 -10.08
N MET A 52 5.51 0.60 -9.58
CA MET A 52 4.53 -0.13 -10.39
C MET A 52 3.90 0.74 -11.47
N ILE A 53 3.61 1.99 -11.17
CA ILE A 53 3.13 2.97 -12.16
C ILE A 53 4.17 3.20 -13.24
N SER A 54 5.45 3.33 -12.88
CA SER A 54 6.55 3.53 -13.84
C SER A 54 6.73 2.32 -14.76
N VAL A 55 6.64 1.10 -14.23
CA VAL A 55 6.68 -0.14 -15.02
C VAL A 55 5.49 -0.21 -15.97
N GLY A 56 4.29 0.10 -15.48
CA GLY A 56 3.08 0.13 -16.31
C GLY A 56 3.17 1.15 -17.44
N ALA A 57 3.66 2.35 -17.15
CA ALA A 57 3.85 3.39 -18.17
C ALA A 57 4.88 3.00 -19.24
N ALA A 58 5.99 2.34 -18.85
CA ALA A 58 6.98 1.82 -19.77
C ALA A 58 6.42 0.70 -20.65
N TRP A 59 5.63 -0.20 -20.06
CA TRP A 59 4.94 -1.26 -20.80
C TRP A 59 3.95 -0.68 -21.82
N ASP A 60 3.13 0.31 -21.42
CA ASP A 60 2.19 1.00 -22.30
C ASP A 60 2.91 1.69 -23.46
N ALA A 61 4.03 2.35 -23.19
CA ALA A 61 4.83 3.01 -24.23
C ALA A 61 5.31 2.04 -25.30
N LYS A 62 5.68 0.82 -24.88
CA LYS A 62 6.15 -0.22 -25.79
C LYS A 62 5.04 -0.91 -26.57
N ASN A 63 3.92 -1.22 -25.91
CA ASN A 63 2.89 -2.10 -26.43
C ASN A 63 1.65 -1.39 -26.97
N LEU A 64 1.46 -0.12 -26.56
CA LEU A 64 0.35 0.74 -26.95
C LEU A 64 0.86 2.07 -27.52
N PRO A 65 1.66 2.05 -28.61
CA PRO A 65 2.18 3.28 -29.19
C PRO A 65 1.05 4.20 -29.64
N GLY A 66 1.16 5.49 -29.35
CA GLY A 66 0.12 6.49 -29.64
C GLY A 66 -0.99 6.59 -28.59
N SER A 67 -1.07 5.69 -27.62
CA SER A 67 -2.05 5.75 -26.51
C SER A 67 -1.48 6.55 -25.34
N GLU A 68 -1.52 7.87 -25.42
CA GLU A 68 -0.96 8.74 -24.37
C GLU A 68 -1.82 8.79 -23.09
N GLN A 69 -3.05 8.31 -23.14
CA GLN A 69 -4.03 8.43 -22.04
C GLN A 69 -4.33 7.10 -21.33
N THR A 70 -3.37 6.18 -21.31
CA THR A 70 -3.48 5.00 -20.45
C THR A 70 -3.43 5.41 -18.97
N PHE A 71 -3.99 4.56 -18.10
CA PHE A 71 -3.98 4.82 -16.66
C PHE A 71 -2.56 5.03 -16.12
N SER A 72 -1.62 4.15 -16.47
CA SER A 72 -0.25 4.23 -15.95
C SER A 72 0.49 5.48 -16.43
N ARG A 73 0.36 5.85 -17.70
CA ARG A 73 0.98 7.07 -18.25
C ARG A 73 0.35 8.33 -17.64
N THR A 74 -0.96 8.31 -17.45
CA THR A 74 -1.69 9.40 -16.80
C THR A 74 -1.28 9.56 -15.34
N ALA A 75 -1.25 8.47 -14.58
CA ALA A 75 -0.80 8.46 -13.19
C ALA A 75 0.66 8.94 -13.06
N GLN A 76 1.55 8.46 -13.93
CA GLN A 76 2.95 8.88 -13.95
C GLN A 76 3.09 10.39 -14.15
N ARG A 77 2.35 10.98 -15.09
CA ARG A 77 2.35 12.44 -15.29
C ARG A 77 1.85 13.20 -14.07
N GLY A 78 0.82 12.69 -13.41
CA GLY A 78 0.27 13.31 -12.21
C GLY A 78 1.20 13.25 -10.99
N LEU A 79 2.03 12.23 -10.89
CA LEU A 79 2.92 12.02 -9.73
C LEU A 79 4.33 12.58 -9.92
N LYS A 80 4.74 12.91 -11.15
CA LYS A 80 6.15 13.26 -11.47
C LYS A 80 6.69 14.51 -10.77
N HIS A 81 5.83 15.36 -10.25
CA HIS A 81 6.20 16.61 -9.57
C HIS A 81 6.11 16.51 -8.04
N THR A 82 5.79 15.35 -7.52
CA THR A 82 5.65 15.12 -6.08
C THR A 82 6.77 14.20 -5.62
N ASP A 83 7.51 14.62 -4.62
CA ASP A 83 8.49 13.75 -3.97
C ASP A 83 7.83 12.82 -2.95
N LEU A 84 8.59 11.83 -2.47
CA LEU A 84 8.09 10.81 -1.57
C LEU A 84 7.63 11.40 -0.22
N GLU A 85 8.37 12.35 0.33
CA GLU A 85 8.03 12.98 1.61
C GLU A 85 6.79 13.84 1.50
N GLU A 86 6.63 14.54 0.39
CA GLU A 86 5.40 15.28 0.08
C GLU A 86 4.21 14.34 -0.01
N ALA A 87 4.35 13.22 -0.73
CA ALA A 87 3.28 12.24 -0.88
C ALA A 87 2.86 11.65 0.49
N VAL A 88 3.81 11.32 1.36
CA VAL A 88 3.52 10.88 2.74
C VAL A 88 2.74 11.93 3.51
N ARG A 89 3.18 13.19 3.46
CA ARG A 89 2.49 14.31 4.16
C ARG A 89 1.06 14.51 3.67
N VAL A 90 0.84 14.43 2.37
CA VAL A 90 -0.50 14.59 1.78
C VAL A 90 -1.44 13.47 2.22
N VAL A 91 -1.00 12.21 2.14
CA VAL A 91 -1.81 11.06 2.55
C VAL A 91 -2.11 11.11 4.05
N ASP A 92 -1.09 11.36 4.88
CA ASP A 92 -1.24 11.47 6.33
C ASP A 92 -2.19 12.61 6.73
N GLY A 93 -2.01 13.77 6.13
CA GLY A 93 -2.87 14.93 6.34
C GLY A 93 -4.32 14.68 5.94
N TRP A 94 -4.54 13.98 4.85
CA TRP A 94 -5.89 13.64 4.40
C TRP A 94 -6.62 12.74 5.40
N TYR A 95 -6.00 11.66 5.86
CA TYR A 95 -6.63 10.77 6.86
C TYR A 95 -6.82 11.46 8.21
N ARG A 96 -5.91 12.36 8.59
CA ARG A 96 -6.06 13.16 9.80
C ARG A 96 -7.26 14.11 9.72
N ALA A 97 -7.50 14.69 8.57
CA ALA A 97 -8.64 15.58 8.31
C ALA A 97 -9.96 14.82 8.08
N ASN A 98 -9.89 13.51 7.76
CA ASN A 98 -11.05 12.67 7.44
C ASN A 98 -11.11 11.41 8.33
N PRO A 99 -11.19 11.54 9.66
CA PRO A 99 -11.08 10.41 10.59
C PRO A 99 -12.20 9.38 10.47
N THR A 100 -13.33 9.74 9.84
CA THR A 100 -14.46 8.85 9.60
C THR A 100 -14.35 8.09 8.26
N GLN A 101 -13.32 8.35 7.47
CA GLN A 101 -13.11 7.75 6.15
C GLN A 101 -11.84 6.88 6.08
N LEU A 102 -11.48 6.23 7.18
CA LEU A 102 -10.29 5.37 7.24
C LEU A 102 -10.41 4.10 6.38
N ASN A 103 -11.62 3.71 5.98
CA ASN A 103 -11.86 2.62 5.04
C ASN A 103 -11.59 2.98 3.56
N LYS A 104 -11.28 4.25 3.27
CA LYS A 104 -10.94 4.65 1.91
C LYS A 104 -9.53 4.15 1.56
N PRO A 105 -9.34 3.49 0.38
CA PRO A 105 -8.03 3.01 -0.03
C PRO A 105 -7.00 4.13 -0.16
N ILE A 106 -5.76 3.88 0.25
CA ILE A 106 -4.63 4.82 0.12
C ILE A 106 -4.47 5.27 -1.33
N LEU A 107 -4.60 4.34 -2.29
CA LEU A 107 -4.49 4.66 -3.72
C LEU A 107 -5.54 5.66 -4.20
N SER A 108 -6.74 5.62 -3.62
CA SER A 108 -7.79 6.61 -3.94
C SER A 108 -7.43 8.01 -3.44
N VAL A 109 -6.77 8.10 -2.28
CA VAL A 109 -6.27 9.36 -1.73
C VAL A 109 -5.12 9.90 -2.60
N VAL A 110 -4.14 9.06 -2.93
CA VAL A 110 -3.02 9.43 -3.82
C VAL A 110 -3.53 9.94 -5.16
N TRP A 111 -4.49 9.24 -5.76
CA TRP A 111 -5.06 9.65 -7.05
C TRP A 111 -5.75 11.00 -6.97
N ARG A 112 -6.60 11.20 -5.97
CA ARG A 112 -7.44 12.41 -5.86
C ARG A 112 -6.67 13.64 -5.40
N GLU A 113 -5.74 13.46 -4.47
CA GLU A 113 -5.09 14.59 -3.80
C GLU A 113 -3.73 14.95 -4.42
N ILE A 114 -3.08 14.00 -5.11
CA ILE A 114 -1.76 14.20 -5.69
C ILE A 114 -1.81 14.20 -7.22
N ALA A 115 -2.28 13.10 -7.81
CA ALA A 115 -2.19 12.93 -9.27
C ALA A 115 -3.20 13.82 -10.02
N LYS A 116 -4.47 13.76 -9.63
CA LYS A 116 -5.56 14.46 -10.33
C LYS A 116 -5.42 15.98 -10.34
N PRO A 117 -4.99 16.67 -9.27
CA PRO A 117 -4.82 18.13 -9.30
C PRO A 117 -3.79 18.63 -10.32
N GLN A 118 -2.88 17.76 -10.79
CA GLN A 118 -1.88 18.10 -11.82
C GLN A 118 -2.46 18.07 -13.25
N PHE A 119 -3.72 17.64 -13.42
CA PHE A 119 -4.35 17.63 -14.73
C PHE A 119 -5.06 18.96 -15.01
N PRO A 120 -5.01 19.47 -16.26
CA PRO A 120 -5.81 20.63 -16.62
C PRO A 120 -7.30 20.29 -16.46
N PRO A 121 -8.13 21.27 -16.09
CA PRO A 121 -9.58 21.08 -16.04
C PRO A 121 -10.11 20.59 -17.39
N ALA A 122 -11.08 19.67 -17.36
CA ALA A 122 -11.77 19.24 -18.56
C ALA A 122 -12.44 20.46 -19.22
N LYS A 123 -12.15 20.65 -20.52
CA LYS A 123 -12.79 21.69 -21.33
C LYS A 123 -14.24 21.31 -21.63
#